data_ee17c41ef05fdefabc7f1130c22839e6
#
_entry.id   ee17c41ef05fdefabc7f1130c22839e6
#
_cell.length_a   1.000
_cell.length_b   1.000
_cell.length_c   1.000
_cell.angle_alpha   90.00
_cell.angle_beta   90.00
_cell.angle_gamma   90.00
#
_symmetry.space_group_name_H-M   'P 1'
#
loop_
_entity.id
_entity.type
_entity.pdbx_description
1 polymer ?
#
loop_
_entity_poly.entity_id
_entity_poly.type
_entity_poly.pdbx_seq_one_letter_code
_entity_poly.pdbx_strand_id
1 'polypeptide(L)' 'SELSVINSQGEIVMREKLKESVTSLPVEGLSPGIYLVSVKSSGQIYNRKIVVE' A
#
# COMPACT_ATOMS: atom_id res chain seq x y z
N SER A 1 -4.07 9.60 7.86
CA SER A 1 -3.51 8.29 7.47
C SER A 1 -2.86 8.38 6.10
N GLU A 2 -1.77 7.68 5.93
CA GLU A 2 -1.06 7.63 4.67
C GLU A 2 -0.78 6.19 4.30
N LEU A 3 -1.05 5.85 3.04
CA LEU A 3 -0.86 4.52 2.52
C LEU A 3 0.24 4.53 1.47
N SER A 4 1.15 3.59 1.55
CA SER A 4 2.22 3.41 0.57
C SER A 4 2.25 1.96 0.13
N VAL A 5 2.43 1.74 -1.16
CA VAL A 5 2.60 0.40 -1.72
C VAL A 5 4.00 0.31 -2.28
N ILE A 6 4.74 -0.68 -1.83
CA ILE A 6 6.16 -0.85 -2.17
C ILE A 6 6.32 -2.19 -2.89
N ASN A 7 7.05 -2.18 -4.00
CA ASN A 7 7.27 -3.41 -4.75
C ASN A 7 8.40 -4.24 -4.13
N SER A 8 8.67 -5.39 -4.71
CA SER A 8 9.69 -6.30 -4.19
C SER A 8 11.11 -5.76 -4.29
N GLN A 9 11.32 -4.69 -5.04
CA GLN A 9 12.62 -4.04 -5.16
C GLN A 9 12.78 -2.88 -4.19
N GLY A 10 11.76 -2.62 -3.36
CA GLY A 10 11.81 -1.54 -2.41
C GLY A 10 11.38 -0.19 -2.94
N GLU A 11 10.84 -0.15 -4.14
CA GLU A 11 10.38 1.09 -4.74
C GLU A 11 8.92 1.36 -4.38
N ILE A 12 8.60 2.62 -4.09
CA ILE A 12 7.23 3.02 -3.82
C ILE A 12 6.52 3.18 -5.16
N VAL A 13 5.52 2.33 -5.41
CA VAL A 13 4.77 2.38 -6.66
C VAL A 13 3.44 3.10 -6.52
N MET A 14 2.99 3.32 -5.29
CA MET A 14 1.74 4.03 -5.04
C MET A 14 1.79 4.68 -3.68
N ARG A 15 1.23 5.89 -3.57
CA ARG A 15 1.13 6.58 -2.30
C ARG A 15 -0.16 7.39 -2.30
N GLU A 16 -0.95 7.23 -1.25
CA GLU A 16 -2.19 7.97 -1.10
C GLU A 16 -2.39 8.43 0.33
N LYS A 17 -3.06 9.56 0.48
CA LYS A 17 -3.50 10.03 1.78
C LYS A 17 -4.93 9.58 2.00
N LEU A 18 -5.16 8.92 3.11
CA LEU A 18 -6.50 8.44 3.46
C LEU A 18 -7.15 9.43 4.39
N LYS A 19 -8.31 9.93 4.01
CA LYS A 19 -9.08 10.87 4.85
C LYS A 19 -10.02 10.14 5.77
N GLU A 20 -10.37 8.93 5.43
CA GLU A 20 -11.28 8.11 6.21
C GLU A 20 -10.73 6.70 6.22
N SER A 21 -11.33 5.83 6.99
CA SER A 21 -10.93 4.44 7.02
C SER A 21 -11.37 3.71 5.75
N VAL A 22 -10.85 4.14 4.65
CA VAL A 22 -11.15 3.55 3.36
C VAL A 22 -10.36 2.27 3.21
N THR A 23 -11.02 1.25 2.72
CA THR A 23 -10.43 -0.07 2.60
C THR A 23 -10.19 -0.51 1.17
N SER A 24 -10.59 0.30 0.23
CA SER A 24 -10.48 -0.05 -1.18
C SER A 24 -9.09 0.33 -1.71
N LEU A 25 -8.38 -0.63 -2.28
CA LEU A 25 -7.05 -0.40 -2.82
C LEU A 25 -7.07 -0.62 -4.33
N PRO A 26 -6.80 0.42 -5.14
CA PRO A 26 -6.80 0.25 -6.59
C PRO A 26 -5.53 -0.45 -7.05
N VAL A 27 -5.61 -1.75 -7.23
CA VAL A 27 -4.47 -2.54 -7.68
C VAL A 27 -4.41 -2.72 -9.20
N GLU A 28 -5.32 -2.11 -9.92
CA GLU A 28 -5.45 -2.32 -11.34
C GLU A 28 -4.25 -1.90 -12.17
N GLY A 29 -3.47 -0.98 -11.72
CA GLY A 29 -2.30 -0.54 -12.45
C GLY A 29 -1.02 -1.27 -12.10
N LEU A 30 -1.11 -2.25 -11.20
CA LEU A 30 0.08 -2.93 -10.71
C LEU A 30 0.37 -4.19 -11.48
N SER A 31 1.64 -4.38 -11.83
CA SER A 31 2.10 -5.62 -12.46
C SER A 31 1.98 -6.77 -11.46
N PRO A 32 1.79 -8.00 -11.94
CA PRO A 32 1.75 -9.15 -11.04
C PRO A 32 3.02 -9.26 -10.21
N GLY A 33 2.86 -9.58 -8.94
CA GLY A 33 4.01 -9.70 -8.06
C GLY A 33 3.63 -9.52 -6.61
N ILE A 34 4.66 -9.48 -5.77
CA ILE A 34 4.50 -9.31 -4.33
C ILE A 34 4.74 -7.84 -3.98
N TYR A 35 3.85 -7.28 -3.19
CA TYR A 35 3.93 -5.89 -2.76
C TYR A 35 3.76 -5.80 -1.25
N LEU A 36 4.37 -4.79 -0.67
CA LEU A 36 4.18 -4.46 0.74
C LEU A 36 3.34 -3.20 0.84
N VAL A 37 2.25 -3.29 1.57
CA VAL A 37 1.38 -2.15 1.84
C VAL A 37 1.69 -1.64 3.23
N SER A 38 2.05 -0.37 3.33
CA SER A 38 2.35 0.27 4.60
C SER A 38 1.34 1.37 4.85
N VAL A 39 0.68 1.33 6.01
CA VAL A 39 -0.30 2.34 6.40
C VAL A 39 0.20 3.01 7.67
N LYS A 40 0.34 4.32 7.62
CA LYS A 40 0.74 5.11 8.77
C LYS A 40 -0.48 5.89 9.27
N SER A 41 -0.85 5.70 10.52
CA SER A 41 -2.01 6.34 11.10
C SER A 41 -1.76 6.64 12.58
N SER A 42 -1.93 7.90 12.97
CA SER A 42 -1.85 8.33 14.37
C SER A 42 -0.60 7.83 15.09
N GLY A 43 0.54 7.90 14.43
CA GLY A 43 1.79 7.46 15.03
C GLY A 43 2.03 5.96 15.00
N GLN A 44 1.12 5.22 14.42
CA GLN A 44 1.26 3.78 14.28
C GLN A 44 1.47 3.41 12.82
N ILE A 45 2.23 2.36 12.59
CA ILE A 45 2.52 1.89 11.23
C ILE A 45 2.08 0.45 11.12
N TYR A 46 1.28 0.16 10.11
CA TYR A 46 0.82 -1.19 9.82
C TYR A 46 1.38 -1.62 8.47
N ASN A 47 1.95 -2.80 8.43
CA ASN A 47 2.49 -3.35 7.18
C ASN A 47 1.76 -4.64 6.84
N ARG A 48 1.47 -4.82 5.56
CA ARG A 48 0.81 -6.04 5.09
C ARG A 48 1.35 -6.41 3.73
N LYS A 49 1.67 -7.68 3.56
CA LYS A 49 2.10 -8.20 2.26
C LYS A 49 0.89 -8.59 1.44
N ILE A 50 0.88 -8.19 0.17
CA ILE A 50 -0.17 -8.57 -0.76
C ILE A 50 0.46 -9.19 -2.00
N VAL A 51 -0.32 -10.01 -2.69
CA VAL A 51 0.09 -10.64 -3.93
C VAL A 51 -0.89 -10.22 -5.01
N VAL A 52 -0.38 -9.65 -6.09
CA VAL A 52 -1.17 -9.27 -7.25
C VAL A 52 -0.95 -10.33 -8.32
N GLU A 53 -2.02 -10.92 -8.78
CA GLU A 53 -1.96 -11.98 -9.81
C GLU A 53 -2.29 -11.47 -11.19
#